data_afc0caf12d947a375a8497a367efd0ff
#
_entry.id   afc0caf12d947a375a8497a367efd0ff
#
_cell.length_a   1.000
_cell.length_b   1.000
_cell.length_c   1.000
_cell.angle_alpha   90.00
_cell.angle_beta   90.00
_cell.angle_gamma   90.00
#
_symmetry.space_group_name_H-M   'P 1'
#
loop_
_entity.id
_entity.type
_entity.pdbx_description
1 polymer ?
#
loop_
_entity_poly.entity_id
_entity_poly.type
_entity_poly.pdbx_seq_one_letter_code
_entity_poly.pdbx_strand_id
1 'polypeptide(L)'
;MEAISNLLAGALEVTMEVEMKIRGLMMDPVTNMPIVILKDTGSDTVLPIWVGIYEANAIALEIEKVTTPRPMTHDLIKNVLTGLDTQVHKVVVTELREDTFYAVIWLERDGRVISIDSRPSDALALALRVDCPIFVEDEVLKNSKQAANVSDRVTSEELRKWLEGLNDEDLGRYKM
;
A
#
# COMPACT_ATOMS: atom_id res chain seq x y z
N MET A 1 -44.81 8.92 -6.66
CA MET A 1 -44.05 8.74 -5.41
C MET A 1 -43.03 7.59 -5.48
N GLU A 2 -42.91 6.88 -6.58
CA GLU A 2 -41.91 5.79 -6.79
C GLU A 2 -40.56 6.25 -7.33
N ALA A 3 -40.46 7.44 -7.91
CA ALA A 3 -39.21 7.93 -8.53
C ALA A 3 -38.16 8.44 -7.51
N ILE A 4 -38.53 8.72 -6.27
CA ILE A 4 -37.63 9.20 -5.22
C ILE A 4 -37.04 8.04 -4.42
N SER A 5 -37.69 6.87 -4.44
CA SER A 5 -37.18 5.67 -3.76
C SER A 5 -35.99 5.02 -4.48
N ASN A 6 -35.88 5.18 -5.79
CA ASN A 6 -34.77 4.63 -6.57
C ASN A 6 -33.50 5.49 -6.61
N LEU A 7 -33.57 6.74 -6.15
CA LEU A 7 -32.40 7.64 -6.06
C LEU A 7 -31.59 7.44 -4.76
N LEU A 8 -32.17 6.76 -3.77
CA LEU A 8 -31.52 6.44 -2.49
C LEU A 8 -30.96 5.01 -2.43
N ALA A 9 -31.15 4.20 -3.47
CA ALA A 9 -30.62 2.83 -3.55
C ALA A 9 -29.21 2.76 -4.14
N GLY A 10 -28.62 3.88 -4.54
CA GLY A 10 -27.18 4.04 -4.68
C GLY A 10 -26.60 4.36 -3.30
N ALA A 11 -26.72 3.45 -2.34
CA ALA A 11 -25.96 3.54 -1.11
C ALA A 11 -24.49 3.68 -1.53
N LEU A 12 -23.92 4.85 -1.31
CA LEU A 12 -22.48 4.99 -1.16
C LEU A 12 -22.11 3.92 -0.13
N GLU A 13 -21.60 2.79 -0.58
CA GLU A 13 -20.83 1.90 0.30
C GLU A 13 -19.74 2.79 0.87
N VAL A 14 -19.93 3.23 2.10
CA VAL A 14 -18.90 3.92 2.86
C VAL A 14 -17.88 2.82 3.15
N THR A 15 -16.97 2.63 2.22
CA THR A 15 -15.84 1.72 2.44
C THR A 15 -15.06 2.29 3.61
N MET A 16 -14.90 1.47 4.65
CA MET A 16 -14.11 1.87 5.81
C MET A 16 -12.64 1.74 5.45
N GLU A 17 -11.93 2.86 5.45
CA GLU A 17 -10.49 2.92 5.23
C GLU A 17 -9.76 2.84 6.57
N VAL A 18 -8.75 2.00 6.66
CA VAL A 18 -7.86 1.86 7.81
C VAL A 18 -6.53 2.53 7.49
N GLU A 19 -6.09 3.46 8.33
CA GLU A 19 -4.79 4.11 8.16
C GLU A 19 -3.66 3.15 8.51
N MET A 20 -2.74 2.98 7.56
CA MET A 20 -1.61 2.09 7.68
C MET A 20 -0.29 2.86 7.54
N LYS A 21 0.78 2.32 8.10
CA LYS A 21 2.15 2.80 7.89
C LYS A 21 3.02 1.69 7.35
N ILE A 22 3.96 2.04 6.49
CA ILE A 22 5.00 1.10 6.07
C ILE A 22 5.89 0.86 7.28
N ARG A 23 5.90 -0.38 7.78
CA ARG A 23 6.74 -0.79 8.88
C ARG A 23 8.15 -1.13 8.41
N GLY A 24 8.26 -1.68 7.22
CA GLY A 24 9.53 -2.05 6.61
C GLY A 24 9.38 -2.93 5.38
N LEU A 25 10.52 -3.36 4.90
CA LEU A 25 10.68 -4.30 3.80
C LEU A 25 11.40 -5.54 4.32
N MET A 26 11.05 -6.68 3.76
CA MET A 26 11.70 -7.94 4.07
C MET A 26 11.68 -8.87 2.87
N MET A 27 12.46 -9.92 2.93
CA MET A 27 12.47 -10.96 1.91
C MET A 27 11.62 -12.14 2.37
N ASP A 28 10.74 -12.60 1.52
CA ASP A 28 10.02 -13.86 1.72
C ASP A 28 11.04 -15.00 1.76
N PRO A 29 11.15 -15.75 2.86
CA PRO A 29 12.15 -16.81 2.99
C PRO A 29 11.94 -18.00 2.05
N VAL A 30 10.73 -18.14 1.50
CA VAL A 30 10.36 -19.25 0.60
C VAL A 30 10.58 -18.85 -0.86
N THR A 31 10.07 -17.69 -1.27
CA THR A 31 10.08 -17.25 -2.68
C THR A 31 11.23 -16.34 -3.02
N ASN A 32 11.94 -15.79 -2.02
CA ASN A 32 12.94 -14.73 -2.17
C ASN A 32 12.39 -13.46 -2.85
N MET A 33 11.08 -13.25 -2.77
CA MET A 33 10.47 -12.02 -3.25
C MET A 33 10.40 -10.97 -2.13
N PRO A 34 10.62 -9.69 -2.42
CA PRO A 34 10.44 -8.64 -1.43
C PRO A 34 8.99 -8.48 -1.01
N ILE A 35 8.77 -8.23 0.27
CA ILE A 35 7.48 -7.96 0.87
C ILE A 35 7.54 -6.59 1.54
N VAL A 36 6.57 -5.72 1.22
CA VAL A 36 6.31 -4.50 2.00
C VAL A 36 5.35 -4.85 3.12
N ILE A 37 5.71 -4.52 4.35
CA ILE A 37 4.86 -4.73 5.52
C ILE A 37 4.16 -3.42 5.87
N LEU A 38 2.84 -3.39 5.71
CA LEU A 38 1.99 -2.32 6.22
C LEU A 38 1.49 -2.72 7.61
N LYS A 39 1.49 -1.77 8.56
CA LYS A 39 0.91 -1.95 9.89
C LYS A 39 -0.15 -0.88 10.14
N ASP A 40 -1.29 -1.32 10.68
CA ASP A 40 -2.36 -0.45 11.16
C ASP A 40 -1.84 0.49 12.27
N THR A 41 -2.20 1.76 12.20
CA THR A 41 -1.81 2.76 13.19
C THR A 41 -2.55 2.60 14.52
N GLY A 42 -3.72 1.95 14.52
CA GLY A 42 -4.59 1.78 15.69
C GLY A 42 -4.66 0.36 16.25
N SER A 43 -4.06 -0.63 15.58
CA SER A 43 -4.08 -2.03 16.01
C SER A 43 -2.79 -2.77 15.63
N ASP A 44 -2.75 -4.07 15.96
CA ASP A 44 -1.64 -4.95 15.55
C ASP A 44 -1.86 -5.63 14.20
N THR A 45 -2.86 -5.19 13.44
CA THR A 45 -3.12 -5.72 12.11
C THR A 45 -2.00 -5.35 11.16
N VAL A 46 -1.45 -6.35 10.47
CA VAL A 46 -0.43 -6.18 9.44
C VAL A 46 -0.95 -6.70 8.10
N LEU A 47 -0.51 -6.06 7.01
CA LEU A 47 -0.78 -6.47 5.65
C LEU A 47 0.55 -6.61 4.90
N PRO A 48 0.96 -7.84 4.55
CA PRO A 48 2.08 -8.05 3.66
C PRO A 48 1.65 -7.87 2.20
N ILE A 49 2.46 -7.15 1.43
CA ILE A 49 2.25 -6.95 -0.02
C ILE A 49 3.54 -7.36 -0.73
N TRP A 50 3.48 -8.41 -1.54
CA TRP A 50 4.60 -8.83 -2.38
C TRP A 50 4.80 -7.84 -3.52
N VAL A 51 6.04 -7.45 -3.74
CA VAL A 51 6.42 -6.45 -4.75
C VAL A 51 7.62 -6.93 -5.55
N GLY A 52 7.84 -6.35 -6.73
CA GLY A 52 9.04 -6.64 -7.51
C GLY A 52 10.31 -6.05 -6.88
N ILE A 53 11.46 -6.58 -7.26
CA ILE A 53 12.77 -6.15 -6.72
C ILE A 53 13.02 -4.66 -6.99
N TYR A 54 12.68 -4.17 -8.18
CA TYR A 54 12.89 -2.77 -8.54
C TYR A 54 11.95 -1.83 -7.79
N GLU A 55 10.73 -2.26 -7.56
CA GLU A 55 9.74 -1.53 -6.78
C GLU A 55 10.15 -1.48 -5.30
N ALA A 56 10.60 -2.62 -4.75
CA ALA A 56 11.14 -2.70 -3.39
C ALA A 56 12.34 -1.77 -3.21
N ASN A 57 13.25 -1.72 -4.21
CA ASN A 57 14.37 -0.80 -4.20
C ASN A 57 13.93 0.67 -4.14
N ALA A 58 12.92 1.05 -4.93
CA ALA A 58 12.40 2.41 -4.92
C ALA A 58 11.81 2.81 -3.55
N ILE A 59 11.19 1.85 -2.85
CA ILE A 59 10.67 2.04 -1.49
C ILE A 59 11.81 2.09 -0.47
N ALA A 60 12.77 1.15 -0.55
CA ALA A 60 13.91 1.07 0.37
C ALA A 60 14.75 2.35 0.37
N LEU A 61 15.08 2.88 -0.80
CA LEU A 61 15.84 4.13 -0.94
C LEU A 61 15.19 5.29 -0.18
N GLU A 62 13.87 5.38 -0.20
CA GLU A 62 13.16 6.43 0.52
C GLU A 62 13.09 6.17 2.03
N ILE A 63 12.88 4.91 2.45
CA ILE A 63 12.91 4.54 3.88
C ILE A 63 14.29 4.84 4.48
N GLU A 64 15.35 4.48 3.78
CA GLU A 64 16.74 4.68 4.23
C GLU A 64 17.25 6.11 3.99
N LYS A 65 16.42 6.99 3.39
CA LYS A 65 16.78 8.37 3.03
C LYS A 65 18.05 8.48 2.19
N VAL A 66 18.25 7.53 1.29
CA VAL A 66 19.36 7.52 0.36
C VAL A 66 19.10 8.54 -0.76
N THR A 67 20.02 9.48 -0.90
CA THR A 67 19.96 10.48 -1.99
C THR A 67 20.65 9.93 -3.25
N THR A 68 19.96 10.03 -4.37
CA THR A 68 20.51 9.69 -5.69
C THR A 68 21.00 10.94 -6.42
N PRO A 69 22.04 10.86 -7.27
CA PRO A 69 22.56 12.01 -8.02
C PRO A 69 21.55 12.66 -8.96
N ARG A 70 20.58 11.90 -9.43
CA ARG A 70 19.49 12.34 -10.31
C ARG A 70 18.17 11.77 -9.83
N PRO A 71 17.03 12.45 -10.08
CA PRO A 71 15.70 11.95 -9.73
C PRO A 71 15.45 10.56 -10.33
N MET A 72 15.00 9.63 -9.50
CA MET A 72 14.49 8.34 -9.93
C MET A 72 13.04 8.47 -10.42
N THR A 73 12.45 7.39 -10.93
CA THR A 73 11.10 7.43 -11.54
C THR A 73 10.04 8.04 -10.62
N HIS A 74 9.97 7.61 -9.36
CA HIS A 74 8.98 8.15 -8.41
C HIS A 74 9.30 9.58 -7.96
N ASP A 75 10.59 9.97 -7.93
CA ASP A 75 11.01 11.36 -7.70
C ASP A 75 10.57 12.25 -8.87
N LEU A 76 10.69 11.73 -10.10
CA LEU A 76 10.22 12.43 -11.29
C LEU A 76 8.70 12.63 -11.25
N ILE A 77 7.94 11.60 -10.86
CA ILE A 77 6.47 11.72 -10.70
C ILE A 77 6.14 12.82 -9.68
N LYS A 78 6.77 12.81 -8.50
CA LYS A 78 6.62 13.87 -7.50
C LYS A 78 6.91 15.24 -8.10
N ASN A 79 8.02 15.40 -8.81
CA ASN A 79 8.43 16.67 -9.40
C ASN A 79 7.45 17.15 -10.47
N VAL A 80 6.90 16.23 -11.28
CA VAL A 80 5.85 16.55 -12.28
C VAL A 80 4.58 17.04 -11.59
N LEU A 81 4.12 16.33 -10.56
CA LEU A 81 2.93 16.76 -9.79
C LEU A 81 3.14 18.13 -9.15
N THR A 82 4.30 18.35 -8.54
CA THR A 82 4.65 19.67 -7.96
C THR A 82 4.68 20.75 -9.03
N GLY A 83 5.29 20.49 -10.19
CA GLY A 83 5.34 21.44 -11.30
C GLY A 83 3.99 21.76 -11.94
N LEU A 84 2.99 20.91 -11.72
CA LEU A 84 1.61 21.08 -12.15
C LEU A 84 0.68 21.61 -11.04
N ASP A 85 1.23 22.06 -9.91
CA ASP A 85 0.47 22.53 -8.74
C ASP A 85 -0.59 21.48 -8.27
N THR A 86 -0.21 20.21 -8.32
CA THR A 86 -1.05 19.08 -7.95
C THR A 86 -0.51 18.42 -6.69
N GLN A 87 -1.37 18.22 -5.70
CA GLN A 87 -1.02 17.57 -4.44
C GLN A 87 -1.50 16.14 -4.41
N VAL A 88 -0.71 15.25 -3.82
CA VAL A 88 -1.16 13.90 -3.47
C VAL A 88 -1.83 13.97 -2.10
N HIS A 89 -3.12 13.73 -2.06
CA HIS A 89 -3.91 13.82 -0.84
C HIS A 89 -3.75 12.57 0.03
N LYS A 90 -3.89 11.39 -0.58
CA LYS A 90 -3.71 10.08 0.06
C LYS A 90 -3.49 9.01 -1.00
N VAL A 91 -3.03 7.84 -0.56
CA VAL A 91 -3.07 6.61 -1.35
C VAL A 91 -3.92 5.57 -0.63
N VAL A 92 -4.66 4.76 -1.38
CA VAL A 92 -5.55 3.73 -0.83
C VAL A 92 -5.33 2.42 -1.55
N VAL A 93 -5.07 1.34 -0.81
CA VAL A 93 -5.16 -0.03 -1.35
C VAL A 93 -6.62 -0.43 -1.30
N THR A 94 -7.24 -0.57 -2.45
CA THR A 94 -8.70 -0.64 -2.59
C THR A 94 -9.26 -2.03 -2.80
N GLU A 95 -8.47 -2.95 -3.35
CA GLU A 95 -8.98 -4.26 -3.71
C GLU A 95 -7.88 -5.33 -3.64
N LEU A 96 -8.29 -6.56 -3.29
CA LEU A 96 -7.52 -7.78 -3.51
C LEU A 96 -8.39 -8.71 -4.36
N ARG A 97 -8.01 -8.92 -5.61
CA ARG A 97 -8.71 -9.77 -6.56
C ARG A 97 -7.72 -10.69 -7.27
N GLU A 98 -8.00 -11.99 -7.27
CA GLU A 98 -7.15 -13.00 -7.92
C GLU A 98 -5.66 -12.85 -7.52
N ASP A 99 -5.40 -12.78 -6.22
CA ASP A 99 -4.08 -12.57 -5.61
C ASP A 99 -3.35 -11.30 -6.05
N THR A 100 -4.08 -10.35 -6.64
CA THR A 100 -3.56 -9.07 -7.10
C THR A 100 -4.15 -7.92 -6.29
N PHE A 101 -3.29 -7.12 -5.68
CA PHE A 101 -3.69 -5.90 -5.00
C PHE A 101 -3.81 -4.73 -5.97
N TYR A 102 -4.85 -3.93 -5.79
CA TYR A 102 -5.11 -2.69 -6.51
C TYR A 102 -4.98 -1.50 -5.58
N ALA A 103 -4.55 -0.37 -6.10
CA ALA A 103 -4.44 0.87 -5.35
C ALA A 103 -4.87 2.07 -6.17
N VAL A 104 -5.28 3.13 -5.47
CA VAL A 104 -5.66 4.41 -6.04
C VAL A 104 -4.86 5.51 -5.38
N ILE A 105 -4.31 6.40 -6.19
CA ILE A 105 -3.68 7.65 -5.76
C ILE A 105 -4.73 8.76 -5.89
N TRP A 106 -5.03 9.41 -4.77
CA TRP A 106 -5.95 10.55 -4.73
C TRP A 106 -5.17 11.85 -4.83
N LEU A 107 -5.43 12.59 -5.90
CA LEU A 107 -4.81 13.89 -6.18
C LEU A 107 -5.81 15.02 -5.96
N GLU A 108 -5.31 16.17 -5.59
CA GLU A 108 -6.07 17.42 -5.53
C GLU A 108 -5.39 18.49 -6.38
N ARG A 109 -6.19 19.13 -7.23
CA ARG A 109 -5.77 20.28 -8.04
C ARG A 109 -6.94 21.25 -8.23
N ASP A 110 -6.72 22.51 -7.94
CA ASP A 110 -7.73 23.59 -8.10
C ASP A 110 -9.08 23.24 -7.42
N GLY A 111 -9.04 22.61 -6.23
CA GLY A 111 -10.22 22.17 -5.49
C GLY A 111 -10.94 20.96 -6.13
N ARG A 112 -10.34 20.32 -7.12
CA ARG A 112 -10.87 19.09 -7.74
C ARG A 112 -10.08 17.89 -7.27
N VAL A 113 -10.81 16.85 -6.92
CA VAL A 113 -10.24 15.55 -6.55
C VAL A 113 -10.18 14.66 -7.80
N ILE A 114 -9.03 14.05 -8.04
CA ILE A 114 -8.76 13.16 -9.16
C ILE A 114 -8.23 11.84 -8.60
N SER A 115 -8.79 10.73 -9.04
CA SER A 115 -8.33 9.40 -8.69
C SER A 115 -7.51 8.80 -9.84
N ILE A 116 -6.35 8.22 -9.51
CA ILE A 116 -5.46 7.57 -10.46
C ILE A 116 -5.29 6.12 -10.06
N ASP A 117 -5.60 5.20 -10.97
CA ASP A 117 -5.30 3.78 -10.80
C ASP A 117 -3.79 3.54 -10.72
N SER A 118 -3.37 2.68 -9.81
CA SER A 118 -1.96 2.43 -9.56
C SER A 118 -1.72 1.03 -9.01
N ARG A 119 -0.53 0.51 -9.23
CA ARG A 119 -0.05 -0.64 -8.46
C ARG A 119 0.24 -0.18 -7.02
N PRO A 120 -0.02 -1.03 -5.99
CA PRO A 120 0.30 -0.67 -4.61
C PRO A 120 1.75 -0.23 -4.41
N SER A 121 2.71 -0.92 -5.03
CA SER A 121 4.14 -0.58 -4.93
C SER A 121 4.46 0.85 -5.40
N ASP A 122 3.85 1.30 -6.50
CA ASP A 122 4.06 2.65 -7.03
C ASP A 122 3.39 3.71 -6.15
N ALA A 123 2.16 3.42 -5.69
CA ALA A 123 1.44 4.28 -4.76
C ALA A 123 2.20 4.46 -3.44
N LEU A 124 2.73 3.37 -2.86
CA LEU A 124 3.52 3.40 -1.63
C LEU A 124 4.86 4.14 -1.81
N ALA A 125 5.57 3.88 -2.92
CA ALA A 125 6.82 4.58 -3.24
C ALA A 125 6.61 6.09 -3.41
N LEU A 126 5.49 6.50 -3.99
CA LEU A 126 5.12 7.92 -4.11
C LEU A 126 4.69 8.49 -2.76
N ALA A 127 3.86 7.77 -1.98
CA ALA A 127 3.39 8.23 -0.68
C ALA A 127 4.54 8.59 0.27
N LEU A 128 5.58 7.74 0.32
CA LEU A 128 6.79 8.01 1.10
C LEU A 128 7.51 9.30 0.68
N ARG A 129 7.52 9.61 -0.62
CA ARG A 129 8.21 10.80 -1.17
C ARG A 129 7.46 12.10 -0.95
N VAL A 130 6.15 12.04 -0.91
CA VAL A 130 5.29 13.21 -0.72
C VAL A 130 4.78 13.35 0.71
N ASP A 131 5.06 12.36 1.56
CA ASP A 131 4.64 12.29 2.97
C ASP A 131 3.10 12.40 3.11
N CYS A 132 2.37 11.64 2.28
CA CYS A 132 0.91 11.57 2.38
C CYS A 132 0.46 10.30 3.12
N PRO A 133 -0.73 10.29 3.72
CA PRO A 133 -1.25 9.14 4.42
C PRO A 133 -1.55 7.97 3.47
N ILE A 134 -1.38 6.75 4.00
CA ILE A 134 -1.64 5.48 3.33
C ILE A 134 -2.84 4.83 4.02
N PHE A 135 -3.83 4.44 3.23
CA PHE A 135 -5.00 3.71 3.70
C PHE A 135 -5.14 2.37 2.99
N VAL A 136 -5.83 1.46 3.65
CA VAL A 136 -6.27 0.18 3.10
C VAL A 136 -7.75 0.02 3.38
N GLU A 137 -8.54 -0.38 2.40
CA GLU A 137 -9.95 -0.69 2.63
C GLU A 137 -10.09 -1.92 3.55
N ASP A 138 -11.01 -1.86 4.50
CA ASP A 138 -11.23 -2.91 5.49
C ASP A 138 -11.53 -4.28 4.84
N GLU A 139 -12.21 -4.28 3.69
CA GLU A 139 -12.45 -5.50 2.91
C GLU A 139 -11.15 -6.16 2.42
N VAL A 140 -10.14 -5.37 2.05
CA VAL A 140 -8.84 -5.90 1.64
C VAL A 140 -8.18 -6.63 2.81
N LEU A 141 -8.26 -6.06 4.01
CA LEU A 141 -7.72 -6.68 5.22
C LEU A 141 -8.45 -7.99 5.56
N LYS A 142 -9.77 -8.03 5.38
CA LYS A 142 -10.58 -9.24 5.58
C LYS A 142 -10.25 -10.31 4.55
N ASN A 143 -10.18 -9.94 3.27
CA ASN A 143 -9.91 -10.86 2.16
C ASN A 143 -8.49 -11.41 2.23
N SER A 144 -7.50 -10.61 2.60
CA SER A 144 -6.12 -11.06 2.76
C SER A 144 -5.96 -12.08 3.89
N LYS A 145 -6.68 -11.91 5.00
CA LYS A 145 -6.73 -12.92 6.08
C LYS A 145 -7.39 -14.21 5.64
N GLN A 146 -8.43 -14.14 4.81
CA GLN A 146 -9.11 -15.33 4.28
C GLN A 146 -8.25 -16.06 3.24
N ALA A 147 -7.59 -15.34 2.34
CA ALA A 147 -6.68 -15.91 1.35
C ALA A 147 -5.51 -16.63 2.03
N ALA A 148 -4.93 -16.05 3.07
CA ALA A 148 -3.89 -16.69 3.88
C ALA A 148 -4.36 -17.97 4.59
N ASN A 149 -5.66 -18.12 4.84
CA ASN A 149 -6.24 -19.33 5.45
C ASN A 149 -6.57 -20.43 4.42
N VAL A 150 -6.64 -20.11 3.13
CA VAL A 150 -7.07 -21.04 2.06
C VAL A 150 -5.91 -21.53 1.20
N SER A 151 -4.91 -20.70 0.92
CA SER A 151 -3.74 -21.09 0.14
C SER A 151 -2.68 -21.72 1.02
N ASP A 152 -2.47 -23.01 0.82
CA ASP A 152 -1.43 -23.86 1.40
C ASP A 152 -1.12 -23.65 2.88
N ARG A 153 -1.75 -24.49 3.71
CA ARG A 153 -1.61 -24.51 5.18
C ARG A 153 -0.16 -24.57 5.70
N VAL A 154 0.80 -24.95 4.88
CA VAL A 154 2.21 -25.03 5.27
C VAL A 154 2.92 -23.69 5.12
N THR A 155 2.70 -22.99 4.01
CA THR A 155 3.37 -21.69 3.73
C THR A 155 2.79 -20.54 4.55
N SER A 156 1.48 -20.55 4.80
CA SER A 156 0.82 -19.48 5.54
C SER A 156 1.07 -19.53 7.05
N GLU A 157 1.22 -20.73 7.65
CA GLU A 157 1.56 -20.83 9.08
C GLU A 157 3.01 -20.46 9.36
N GLU A 158 3.95 -20.80 8.48
CA GLU A 158 5.35 -20.39 8.59
C GLU A 158 5.50 -18.88 8.42
N LEU A 159 4.85 -18.31 7.41
CA LEU A 159 4.83 -16.87 7.19
C LEU A 159 4.17 -16.13 8.35
N ARG A 160 3.07 -16.64 8.89
CA ARG A 160 2.37 -16.05 10.02
C ARG A 160 3.21 -16.11 11.31
N LYS A 161 3.82 -17.24 11.63
CA LYS A 161 4.73 -17.38 12.78
C LYS A 161 5.93 -16.46 12.65
N TRP A 162 6.41 -16.31 11.43
CA TRP A 162 7.52 -15.44 11.13
C TRP A 162 7.11 -13.93 11.24
N LEU A 163 5.94 -13.53 10.73
CA LEU A 163 5.39 -12.19 10.92
C LEU A 163 5.10 -11.86 12.40
N GLU A 164 4.63 -12.84 13.18
CA GLU A 164 4.40 -12.68 14.62
C GLU A 164 5.70 -12.62 15.42
N GLY A 165 6.78 -13.21 14.92
CA GLY A 165 8.11 -13.22 15.54
C GLY A 165 9.01 -12.01 15.18
N LEU A 166 8.54 -11.09 14.34
CA LEU A 166 9.32 -9.95 13.88
C LEU A 166 9.53 -8.91 14.96
N ASN A 167 10.79 -8.66 15.25
CA ASN A 167 11.23 -7.53 16.07
C ASN A 167 11.53 -6.31 15.19
N ASP A 168 11.46 -5.11 15.76
CA ASP A 168 11.75 -3.85 15.07
C ASP A 168 13.18 -3.81 14.46
N GLU A 169 14.10 -4.63 14.97
CA GLU A 169 15.46 -4.75 14.46
C GLU A 169 15.57 -5.54 13.14
N ASP A 170 14.63 -6.42 12.85
CA ASP A 170 14.62 -7.25 11.64
C ASP A 170 14.14 -6.48 10.40
N LEU A 171 13.39 -5.41 10.60
CA LEU A 171 12.77 -4.61 9.55
C LEU A 171 13.70 -3.56 8.92
N GLY A 172 14.88 -3.34 9.49
CA GLY A 172 15.88 -2.38 8.99
C GLY A 172 17.03 -3.01 8.18
N ARG A 173 17.01 -4.31 7.89
CA ARG A 173 18.13 -5.02 7.27
C ARG A 173 17.98 -5.30 5.77
N TYR A 174 17.19 -4.54 5.05
CA TYR A 174 17.21 -4.62 3.60
C TYR A 174 18.50 -3.96 3.07
N LYS A 175 19.58 -4.74 3.03
CA LYS A 175 20.81 -4.39 2.28
C LYS A 175 20.69 -5.00 0.90
N MET A 176 20.63 -4.13 -0.11
CA MET A 176 20.88 -4.54 -1.49
C MET A 176 22.35 -4.87 -1.71
#